data_1ac02d7231bc0e1236381e0ef417cd06
#
_entry.id   1ac02d7231bc0e1236381e0ef417cd06
#
_cell.length_a   1.000
_cell.length_b   1.000
_cell.length_c   1.000
_cell.angle_alpha   90.00
_cell.angle_beta   90.00
_cell.angle_gamma   90.00
#
_symmetry.space_group_name_H-M   'P 1'
#
loop_
_entity.id
_entity.type
_entity.pdbx_description
1 polymer ?
#
loop_
_entity_poly.entity_id
_entity_poly.type
_entity_poly.pdbx_seq_one_letter_code
_entity_poly.pdbx_strand_id
1 'polypeptide(L)'
;MQKEEIIQLHTLFAQIKNELEQQFPSPVSAFEEYEDLKVLPHHVHKSKDDHKRAVFVLGRVIANVFSHDKYSGTGRVAQRLARMETRLR
;
A
#
# COMPACT_ATOMS: atom_id res chain seq x y z
N MET A 1 6.84 -16.17 6.85
CA MET A 1 5.45 -16.06 6.36
C MET A 1 5.25 -16.99 5.16
N GLN A 2 4.09 -17.57 5.07
CA GLN A 2 3.70 -18.36 3.89
C GLN A 2 3.34 -17.42 2.74
N LYS A 3 3.42 -17.93 1.52
CA LYS A 3 3.09 -17.16 0.33
C LYS A 3 1.68 -16.57 0.40
N GLU A 4 0.73 -17.34 0.88
CA GLU A 4 -0.66 -16.90 0.99
C GLU A 4 -0.80 -15.70 1.92
N GLU A 5 -0.06 -15.71 3.03
CA GLU A 5 -0.07 -14.60 3.97
C GLU A 5 0.53 -13.34 3.34
N ILE A 6 1.58 -13.51 2.56
CA ILE A 6 2.22 -12.40 1.87
C ILE A 6 1.30 -11.81 0.82
N ILE A 7 0.55 -12.66 0.09
CA ILE A 7 -0.43 -12.19 -0.88
C ILE A 7 -1.56 -11.44 -0.19
N GLN A 8 -2.01 -11.91 0.97
CA GLN A 8 -3.03 -11.19 1.74
C GLN A 8 -2.53 -9.83 2.17
N LEU A 9 -1.30 -9.75 2.64
CA LEU A 9 -0.69 -8.48 3.03
C LEU A 9 -0.51 -7.57 1.81
N HIS A 10 -0.10 -8.13 0.68
CA HIS A 10 0.01 -7.39 -0.57
C HIS A 10 -1.36 -6.80 -0.97
N THR A 11 -2.42 -7.59 -0.86
CA THR A 11 -3.77 -7.14 -1.15
C THR A 11 -4.17 -5.97 -0.26
N LEU A 12 -3.92 -6.09 1.05
CA LEU A 12 -4.22 -5.02 2.00
C LEU A 12 -3.48 -3.73 1.65
N PHE A 13 -2.18 -3.83 1.42
CA PHE A 13 -1.36 -2.67 1.10
C PHE A 13 -1.77 -2.02 -0.22
N ALA A 14 -2.17 -2.84 -1.21
CA ALA A 14 -2.67 -2.29 -2.48
C ALA A 14 -3.98 -1.54 -2.30
N GLN A 15 -4.84 -1.99 -1.41
CA GLN A 15 -6.06 -1.27 -1.06
C GLN A 15 -5.75 0.07 -0.39
N ILE A 16 -4.78 0.08 0.51
CA ILE A 16 -4.32 1.31 1.15
C ILE A 16 -3.78 2.28 0.10
N LYS A 17 -2.97 1.78 -0.83
CA LYS A 17 -2.45 2.58 -1.93
C LYS A 17 -3.57 3.25 -2.71
N ASN A 18 -4.59 2.48 -3.10
CA ASN A 18 -5.70 3.01 -3.88
C ASN A 18 -6.45 4.11 -3.12
N GLU A 19 -6.66 3.91 -1.84
CA GLU A 19 -7.32 4.91 -1.00
C GLU A 19 -6.48 6.19 -0.91
N LEU A 20 -5.18 6.06 -0.72
CA LEU A 20 -4.29 7.21 -0.63
C LEU A 20 -4.26 7.99 -1.94
N GLU A 21 -4.26 7.31 -3.07
CA GLU A 21 -4.28 7.97 -4.37
C GLU A 21 -5.56 8.75 -4.60
N GLN A 22 -6.68 8.26 -4.09
CA GLN A 22 -7.96 8.97 -4.18
C GLN A 22 -7.98 10.21 -3.29
N GLN A 23 -7.43 10.11 -2.09
CA GLN A 23 -7.46 11.20 -1.12
C GLN A 23 -6.41 12.27 -1.41
N PHE A 24 -5.28 11.88 -1.97
CA PHE A 24 -4.14 12.77 -2.19
C PHE A 24 -3.63 12.62 -3.62
N PRO A 25 -4.43 13.03 -4.61
CA PRO A 25 -3.98 12.95 -6.00
C PRO A 25 -2.75 13.81 -6.19
N SER A 26 -1.76 13.25 -6.87
CA SER A 26 -0.49 13.92 -7.11
C SER A 26 -0.15 13.80 -8.60
N PRO A 27 0.41 14.86 -9.21
CA PRO A 27 0.85 14.77 -10.59
C PRO A 27 2.02 13.80 -10.77
N VAL A 28 2.76 13.52 -9.70
CA VAL A 28 3.82 12.51 -9.71
C VAL A 28 3.38 11.38 -8.79
N SER A 29 3.30 10.18 -9.35
CA SER A 29 2.85 9.03 -8.57
C SER A 29 3.88 8.69 -7.49
N ALA A 30 3.44 8.70 -6.23
CA ALA A 30 4.28 8.25 -5.13
C ALA A 30 4.53 6.74 -5.19
N PHE A 31 3.71 6.00 -5.94
CA PHE A 31 3.79 4.56 -6.04
C PHE A 31 4.38 4.08 -7.36
N GLU A 32 5.07 4.96 -8.09
CA GLU A 32 5.65 4.61 -9.38
C GLU A 32 6.60 3.41 -9.27
N GLU A 33 7.42 3.37 -8.24
CA GLU A 33 8.35 2.26 -8.01
C GLU A 33 7.61 0.93 -7.90
N TYR A 34 6.49 0.92 -7.17
CA TYR A 34 5.65 -0.26 -7.06
C TYR A 34 5.04 -0.64 -8.41
N GLU A 35 4.52 0.34 -9.13
CA GLU A 35 3.90 0.09 -10.44
C GLU A 35 4.91 -0.51 -11.43
N ASP A 36 6.17 -0.08 -11.35
CA ASP A 36 7.24 -0.58 -12.21
C ASP A 36 7.56 -2.04 -11.96
N LEU A 37 7.26 -2.57 -10.78
CA LEU A 37 7.46 -3.99 -10.49
C LEU A 37 6.52 -4.88 -11.29
N LYS A 38 5.36 -4.37 -11.66
CA LYS A 38 4.33 -5.11 -12.42
C LYS A 38 3.89 -6.40 -11.73
N VAL A 39 3.81 -6.35 -10.39
CA VAL A 39 3.32 -7.46 -9.58
C VAL A 39 2.09 -6.97 -8.83
N LEU A 40 0.93 -7.52 -9.16
CA LEU A 40 -0.34 -7.18 -8.52
C LEU A 40 -0.74 -8.31 -7.57
N PRO A 41 -1.60 -8.01 -6.56
CA PRO A 41 -1.97 -9.04 -5.58
C PRO A 41 -2.60 -10.29 -6.20
N HIS A 42 -3.35 -10.13 -7.29
CA HIS A 42 -4.00 -11.27 -7.93
C HIS A 42 -3.08 -12.08 -8.83
N HIS A 43 -1.84 -11.67 -9.00
CA HIS A 43 -0.85 -12.41 -9.79
C HIS A 43 -0.31 -13.59 -8.97
N VAL A 44 -1.15 -14.59 -8.73
CA VAL A 44 -0.80 -15.72 -7.86
C VAL A 44 0.32 -16.59 -8.44
N HIS A 45 0.57 -16.47 -9.77
CA HIS A 45 1.65 -17.18 -10.44
C HIS A 45 3.03 -16.57 -10.15
N LYS A 46 3.07 -15.34 -9.66
CA LYS A 46 4.35 -14.72 -9.29
C LYS A 46 4.89 -15.36 -8.02
N SER A 47 6.22 -15.32 -7.87
CA SER A 47 6.88 -15.98 -6.76
C SER A 47 6.57 -15.29 -5.43
N LYS A 48 6.82 -16.01 -4.35
CA LYS A 48 6.74 -15.45 -3.00
C LYS A 48 7.63 -14.22 -2.87
N ASP A 49 8.84 -14.28 -3.43
CA ASP A 49 9.79 -13.18 -3.36
C ASP A 49 9.31 -11.96 -4.14
N ASP A 50 8.63 -12.16 -5.26
CA ASP A 50 8.05 -11.06 -6.03
C ASP A 50 7.01 -10.33 -5.18
N HIS A 51 6.13 -11.07 -4.51
CA HIS A 51 5.11 -10.48 -3.65
C HIS A 51 5.72 -9.82 -2.41
N LYS A 52 6.78 -10.41 -1.84
CA LYS A 52 7.50 -9.81 -0.71
C LYS A 52 8.09 -8.46 -1.09
N ARG A 53 8.70 -8.38 -2.27
CA ARG A 53 9.26 -7.12 -2.75
C ARG A 53 8.18 -6.07 -2.91
N ALA A 54 7.04 -6.45 -3.49
CA ALA A 54 5.92 -5.55 -3.66
C ALA A 54 5.40 -5.03 -2.32
N VAL A 55 5.26 -5.90 -1.33
CA VAL A 55 4.85 -5.51 0.02
C VAL A 55 5.84 -4.54 0.63
N PHE A 56 7.13 -4.82 0.49
CA PHE A 56 8.18 -3.97 1.05
C PHE A 56 8.14 -2.57 0.45
N VAL A 57 8.03 -2.48 -0.89
CA VAL A 57 7.97 -1.19 -1.58
C VAL A 57 6.73 -0.43 -1.17
N LEU A 58 5.57 -1.09 -1.16
CA LEU A 58 4.32 -0.47 -0.74
C LEU A 58 4.40 0.05 0.68
N GLY A 59 4.91 -0.77 1.60
CA GLY A 59 5.03 -0.38 3.01
C GLY A 59 5.90 0.85 3.19
N ARG A 60 7.04 0.91 2.47
CA ARG A 60 7.95 2.03 2.54
C ARG A 60 7.29 3.32 2.03
N VAL A 61 6.61 3.24 0.90
CA VAL A 61 5.97 4.42 0.31
C VAL A 61 4.80 4.88 1.19
N ILE A 62 4.01 3.95 1.70
CA ILE A 62 2.91 4.27 2.60
C ILE A 62 3.43 5.00 3.84
N ALA A 63 4.53 4.52 4.41
CA ALA A 63 5.14 5.17 5.58
C ALA A 63 5.57 6.61 5.25
N ASN A 64 6.11 6.83 4.05
CA ASN A 64 6.49 8.18 3.62
C ASN A 64 5.27 9.09 3.50
N VAL A 65 4.18 8.59 2.95
CA VAL A 65 2.94 9.37 2.85
C VAL A 65 2.42 9.73 4.23
N PHE A 66 2.47 8.81 5.16
CA PHE A 66 2.08 9.07 6.56
C PHE A 66 2.93 10.17 7.18
N SER A 67 4.23 10.16 6.92
CA SER A 67 5.12 11.18 7.46
C SER A 67 4.73 12.57 6.97
N HIS A 68 4.38 12.68 5.69
CA HIS A 68 3.93 13.94 5.12
C HIS A 68 2.59 14.39 5.72
N ASP A 69 1.66 13.46 5.90
CA ASP A 69 0.38 13.76 6.53
C ASP A 69 0.55 14.29 7.94
N LYS A 70 1.48 13.69 8.68
CA LYS A 70 1.80 14.12 10.04
C LYS A 70 2.29 15.56 10.07
N TYR A 71 3.11 15.93 9.10
CA TYR A 71 3.62 17.30 9.01
C TYR A 71 2.55 18.29 8.57
N SER A 72 1.59 17.86 7.78
CA SER A 72 0.48 18.72 7.37
C SER A 72 -0.50 18.94 8.52
N GLY A 73 -0.43 18.15 9.58
CA GLY A 73 -1.24 18.31 10.78
C GLY A 73 -2.69 17.89 10.63
N THR A 74 -3.04 17.21 9.57
CA THR A 74 -4.43 16.84 9.31
C THR A 74 -4.84 15.51 9.94
N GLY A 75 -3.94 14.56 10.02
CA GLY A 75 -4.25 13.23 10.52
C GLY A 75 -5.27 12.46 9.69
N ARG A 76 -5.62 12.95 8.51
CA ARG A 76 -6.67 12.35 7.68
C ARG A 76 -6.32 10.95 7.21
N VAL A 77 -5.06 10.75 6.83
CA VAL A 77 -4.60 9.45 6.35
C VAL A 77 -4.72 8.42 7.47
N ALA A 78 -4.30 8.77 8.67
CA ALA A 78 -4.38 7.87 9.81
C ALA A 78 -5.83 7.49 10.11
N GLN A 79 -6.76 8.45 10.07
CA GLN A 79 -8.17 8.19 10.29
C GLN A 79 -8.75 7.27 9.22
N ARG A 80 -8.40 7.50 7.97
CA ARG A 80 -8.87 6.66 6.86
C ARG A 80 -8.39 5.23 7.01
N LEU A 81 -7.13 5.05 7.34
CA LEU A 81 -6.56 3.72 7.50
C LEU A 81 -7.19 2.98 8.66
N ALA A 82 -7.49 3.67 9.75
CA ALA A 82 -8.18 3.06 10.88
C ALA A 82 -9.55 2.54 10.47
N ARG A 83 -10.28 3.30 9.65
CA ARG A 83 -11.58 2.88 9.13
C ARG A 83 -11.46 1.68 8.21
N MET A 84 -10.45 1.67 7.34
CA MET A 84 -10.21 0.54 6.45
C MET A 84 -9.88 -0.72 7.22
N GLU A 85 -9.07 -0.62 8.25
CA GLU A 85 -8.75 -1.74 9.12
C GLU A 85 -10.00 -2.33 9.74
N THR A 86 -10.89 -1.47 10.23
CA THR A 86 -12.15 -1.91 10.81
C THR A 86 -13.01 -2.66 9.80
N ARG A 87 -13.06 -2.18 8.54
CA ARG A 87 -13.85 -2.83 7.49
C ARG A 87 -13.28 -4.17 7.07
N LEU A 88 -11.97 -4.33 7.16
CA LEU A 88 -11.30 -5.56 6.73
C LEU A 88 -11.31 -6.66 7.78
N ARG A 89 -11.67 -6.33 8.99
CA ARG A 89 -11.84 -7.30 10.06
C ARG A 89 -13.23 -7.95 9.95
#